data_abe12a0d56f507432ece378ef42fde53
#
_entry.id   abe12a0d56f507432ece378ef42fde53
#
_cell.length_a   1.000
_cell.length_b   1.000
_cell.length_c   1.000
_cell.angle_alpha   90.00
_cell.angle_beta   90.00
_cell.angle_gamma   90.00
#
_symmetry.space_group_name_H-M   'P 1'
#
loop_
_entity.id
_entity.type
_entity.pdbx_description
1 polymer ?
#
loop_
_entity_poly.entity_id
_entity_poly.type
_entity_poly.pdbx_seq_one_letter_code
_entity_poly.pdbx_strand_id
1 'polypeptide(L)'
;MKIAALVDRQGATADLFHTELVRLYHNPQGQWQVLRDIPFLTEGMTEKSMSMTEIRSSLLGLQPQLEGCQHLIARSIYGFARSILDGMGLAMWGLEGDPGHVLEQIRLQAQARPTAMTAQTLLQTTGTPGCYRVNLQAALAQDNRLTSKQLLHPILDQHPFERLEIRCDHVPKWFEREFPTRQLNLRVDRHADGSCIAIVSRSKP
;
A
#
# COMPACT_ATOMS: atom_id res chain seq x y z
N MET A 1 -4.77 3.74 -18.29
CA MET A 1 -4.12 3.62 -16.98
C MET A 1 -4.09 4.98 -16.31
N LYS A 2 -4.31 5.06 -15.00
CA LYS A 2 -4.17 6.30 -14.21
C LYS A 2 -3.10 6.10 -13.14
N ILE A 3 -2.28 7.13 -12.92
CA ILE A 3 -1.22 7.17 -11.89
C ILE A 3 -1.38 8.48 -11.13
N ALA A 4 -1.27 8.44 -9.81
CA ALA A 4 -1.24 9.61 -8.95
C ALA A 4 0.21 9.95 -8.56
N ALA A 5 0.51 11.22 -8.34
CA ALA A 5 1.78 11.65 -7.77
C ALA A 5 1.57 12.72 -6.70
N LEU A 6 2.26 12.58 -5.58
CA LEU A 6 2.37 13.64 -4.58
C LEU A 6 3.43 14.63 -5.04
N VAL A 7 3.04 15.88 -5.28
CA VAL A 7 3.93 16.91 -5.82
C VAL A 7 3.85 18.21 -5.04
N ASP A 8 4.94 18.98 -5.10
CA ASP A 8 5.00 20.36 -4.67
C ASP A 8 4.43 21.32 -5.74
N ARG A 9 4.51 22.63 -5.48
CA ARG A 9 4.04 23.69 -6.44
C ARG A 9 4.81 23.68 -7.77
N GLN A 10 6.06 23.24 -7.76
CA GLN A 10 6.90 23.16 -8.94
C GLN A 10 6.59 21.89 -9.76
N GLY A 11 5.79 20.98 -9.23
CA GLY A 11 5.44 19.72 -9.86
C GLY A 11 6.46 18.60 -9.64
N ALA A 12 7.45 18.82 -8.78
CA ALA A 12 8.39 17.80 -8.36
C ALA A 12 7.77 16.91 -7.27
N THR A 13 8.18 15.65 -7.21
CA THR A 13 7.70 14.71 -6.19
C THR A 13 8.01 15.19 -4.78
N ALA A 14 7.04 15.05 -3.90
CA ALA A 14 7.14 15.43 -2.50
C ALA A 14 6.90 14.23 -1.57
N ASP A 15 7.33 14.34 -0.32
CA ASP A 15 6.80 13.48 0.74
C ASP A 15 5.44 14.02 1.23
N LEU A 16 4.79 13.26 2.10
CA LEU A 16 3.43 13.57 2.53
C LEU A 16 3.26 15.00 3.08
N PHE A 17 4.22 15.48 3.87
CA PHE A 17 4.13 16.76 4.57
C PHE A 17 4.56 17.97 3.74
N HIS A 18 5.24 17.73 2.63
CA HIS A 18 5.63 18.75 1.66
C HIS A 18 4.78 18.69 0.39
N THR A 19 3.73 17.84 0.39
CA THR A 19 2.81 17.71 -0.74
C THR A 19 1.79 18.83 -0.69
N GLU A 20 1.69 19.58 -1.77
CA GLU A 20 0.66 20.60 -1.97
C GLU A 20 -0.45 20.14 -2.90
N LEU A 21 -0.10 19.31 -3.86
CA LEU A 21 -1.01 18.80 -4.88
C LEU A 21 -0.87 17.28 -5.02
N VAL A 22 -1.98 16.62 -5.28
CA VAL A 22 -1.98 15.25 -5.82
C VAL A 22 -2.29 15.38 -7.30
N ARG A 23 -1.27 15.18 -8.13
CA ARG A 23 -1.38 15.24 -9.59
C ARG A 23 -1.80 13.89 -10.14
N LEU A 24 -2.86 13.87 -10.94
CA LEU A 24 -3.33 12.68 -11.63
C LEU A 24 -2.85 12.69 -13.07
N TYR A 25 -2.23 11.61 -13.48
CA TYR A 25 -1.84 11.35 -14.85
C TYR A 25 -2.74 10.28 -15.46
N HIS A 26 -3.02 10.39 -16.74
CA HIS A 26 -3.69 9.35 -17.50
C HIS A 26 -3.03 9.15 -18.87
N ASN A 27 -3.23 7.95 -19.41
CA ASN A 27 -2.67 7.55 -20.70
C ASN A 27 -3.80 6.98 -21.58
N PRO A 28 -4.63 7.83 -22.25
CA PRO A 28 -5.77 7.35 -23.02
C PRO A 28 -5.37 6.73 -24.36
N GLN A 29 -4.30 7.22 -25.01
CA GLN A 29 -3.88 6.82 -26.36
C GLN A 29 -2.38 6.56 -26.46
N GLY A 30 -1.75 6.08 -25.37
CA GLY A 30 -0.31 5.84 -25.34
C GLY A 30 0.52 7.09 -24.99
N GLN A 31 -0.10 8.24 -24.78
CA GLN A 31 0.55 9.47 -24.36
C GLN A 31 0.10 9.88 -22.95
N TRP A 32 1.06 10.16 -22.08
CA TRP A 32 0.79 10.62 -20.74
C TRP A 32 0.39 12.09 -20.73
N GLN A 33 -0.70 12.38 -20.05
CA GLN A 33 -1.25 13.72 -19.88
C GLN A 33 -1.64 13.94 -18.43
N VAL A 34 -1.49 15.17 -17.94
CA VAL A 34 -2.05 15.57 -16.65
C VAL A 34 -3.56 15.62 -16.81
N LEU A 35 -4.26 14.82 -16.02
CA LEU A 35 -5.72 14.79 -15.98
C LEU A 35 -6.27 15.93 -15.12
N ARG A 36 -5.71 16.08 -13.92
CA ARG A 36 -6.06 17.15 -12.97
C ARG A 36 -5.07 17.20 -11.81
N ASP A 37 -5.04 18.35 -11.15
CA ASP A 37 -4.40 18.55 -9.86
C ASP A 37 -5.46 18.65 -8.76
N ILE A 38 -5.24 17.97 -7.65
CA ILE A 38 -6.12 17.94 -6.48
C ILE A 38 -5.34 18.62 -5.34
N PRO A 39 -5.81 19.74 -4.80
CA PRO A 39 -5.21 20.33 -3.61
C PRO A 39 -5.20 19.32 -2.47
N PHE A 40 -4.05 19.19 -1.79
CA PHE A 40 -3.93 18.18 -0.73
C PHE A 40 -3.55 18.86 0.56
N LEU A 41 -2.49 19.17 0.98
CA LEU A 41 -2.19 19.83 2.26
C LEU A 41 -2.18 21.35 2.08
N THR A 42 -2.72 22.06 3.05
CA THR A 42 -2.68 23.50 3.07
C THR A 42 -1.38 23.99 3.71
N GLU A 43 -0.94 25.20 3.33
CA GLU A 43 0.24 25.86 3.89
C GLU A 43 0.25 25.84 5.44
N GLY A 44 1.40 25.50 6.02
CA GLY A 44 1.61 25.49 7.47
C GLY A 44 1.36 24.14 8.16
N MET A 45 0.88 23.14 7.47
CA MET A 45 0.78 21.78 8.02
C MET A 45 2.15 21.11 8.01
N THR A 46 2.66 20.79 9.19
CA THR A 46 3.93 20.06 9.35
C THR A 46 3.68 18.74 10.07
N GLU A 47 4.63 17.82 9.99
CA GLU A 47 4.59 16.55 10.73
C GLU A 47 4.31 16.74 12.23
N LYS A 48 4.80 17.84 12.82
CA LYS A 48 4.60 18.17 14.24
C LYS A 48 3.23 18.78 14.55
N SER A 49 2.56 19.36 13.56
CA SER A 49 1.29 20.07 13.75
C SER A 49 0.07 19.21 13.43
N MET A 50 0.22 18.10 12.66
CA MET A 50 -0.89 17.22 12.30
C MET A 50 -1.01 16.04 13.26
N SER A 51 -2.20 15.83 13.76
CA SER A 51 -2.56 14.61 14.48
C SER A 51 -2.71 13.43 13.50
N MET A 52 -2.55 12.22 14.00
CA MET A 52 -2.78 10.99 13.23
C MET A 52 -4.21 10.91 12.64
N THR A 53 -5.17 11.53 13.33
CA THR A 53 -6.57 11.60 12.88
C THR A 53 -6.73 12.51 11.67
N GLU A 54 -6.05 13.66 11.66
CA GLU A 54 -6.07 14.60 10.53
C GLU A 54 -5.38 14.01 9.30
N ILE A 55 -4.22 13.38 9.46
CA ILE A 55 -3.53 12.66 8.38
C ILE A 55 -4.46 11.60 7.78
N ARG A 56 -5.10 10.81 8.64
CA ARG A 56 -6.04 9.78 8.21
C ARG A 56 -7.21 10.37 7.42
N SER A 57 -7.83 11.42 7.94
CA SER A 57 -8.97 12.06 7.29
C SER A 57 -8.60 12.65 5.94
N SER A 58 -7.45 13.31 5.84
CA SER A 58 -6.93 13.88 4.58
C SER A 58 -6.68 12.79 3.53
N LEU A 59 -6.00 11.70 3.92
CA LEU A 59 -5.74 10.59 3.01
C LEU A 59 -7.03 9.88 2.58
N LEU A 60 -7.95 9.60 3.51
CA LEU A 60 -9.24 8.97 3.17
C LEU A 60 -10.10 9.88 2.28
N GLY A 61 -10.01 11.20 2.44
CA GLY A 61 -10.66 12.18 1.57
C GLY A 61 -10.19 12.14 0.11
N LEU A 62 -8.97 11.63 -0.13
CA LEU A 62 -8.46 11.41 -1.49
C LEU A 62 -9.07 10.17 -2.17
N GLN A 63 -9.57 9.20 -1.42
CA GLN A 63 -9.99 7.89 -1.97
C GLN A 63 -10.97 8.03 -3.15
N PRO A 64 -12.07 8.81 -3.09
CA PRO A 64 -13.00 8.96 -4.21
C PRO A 64 -12.34 9.67 -5.40
N GLN A 65 -11.34 10.51 -5.14
CA GLN A 65 -10.66 11.28 -6.18
C GLN A 65 -9.58 10.47 -6.90
N LEU A 66 -9.08 9.39 -6.25
CA LEU A 66 -8.10 8.46 -6.79
C LEU A 66 -8.73 7.24 -7.48
N GLU A 67 -10.04 7.27 -7.74
CA GLU A 67 -10.72 6.16 -8.39
C GLU A 67 -10.09 5.80 -9.74
N GLY A 68 -9.78 4.50 -9.88
CA GLY A 68 -9.09 3.95 -11.04
C GLY A 68 -7.56 4.14 -11.05
N CYS A 69 -6.99 4.76 -10.00
CA CYS A 69 -5.55 4.73 -9.77
C CYS A 69 -5.14 3.45 -9.05
N GLN A 70 -4.08 2.82 -9.50
CA GLN A 70 -3.44 1.66 -8.86
C GLN A 70 -2.02 1.95 -8.40
N HIS A 71 -1.47 3.09 -8.79
CA HIS A 71 -0.09 3.49 -8.51
C HIS A 71 -0.05 4.92 -7.98
N LEU A 72 0.81 5.14 -6.99
CA LEU A 72 1.12 6.43 -6.41
C LEU A 72 2.62 6.66 -6.41
N ILE A 73 3.05 7.79 -6.95
CA ILE A 73 4.44 8.24 -6.94
C ILE A 73 4.58 9.29 -5.84
N ALA A 74 5.64 9.20 -5.06
CA ALA A 74 6.03 10.20 -4.08
C ALA A 74 7.54 10.15 -3.85
N ARG A 75 8.14 11.19 -3.29
CA ARG A 75 9.55 11.14 -2.89
C ARG A 75 9.75 10.07 -1.81
N SER A 76 8.89 10.05 -0.81
CA SER A 76 8.88 9.03 0.24
C SER A 76 7.53 8.98 0.95
N ILE A 77 7.10 7.78 1.35
CA ILE A 77 5.91 7.56 2.20
C ILE A 77 6.23 6.43 3.18
N TYR A 78 6.07 6.70 4.46
CA TYR A 78 6.39 5.76 5.51
C TYR A 78 5.25 5.58 6.51
N GLY A 79 5.38 4.55 7.35
CA GLY A 79 4.56 4.32 8.53
C GLY A 79 3.06 4.29 8.27
N PHE A 80 2.32 5.04 9.06
CA PHE A 80 0.85 5.04 9.06
C PHE A 80 0.24 5.51 7.73
N ALA A 81 0.82 6.52 7.08
CA ALA A 81 0.35 6.99 5.78
C ALA A 81 0.45 5.89 4.70
N ARG A 82 1.58 5.18 4.67
CA ARG A 82 1.78 4.03 3.78
C ARG A 82 0.70 2.97 3.98
N SER A 83 0.36 2.68 5.26
CA SER A 83 -0.68 1.72 5.63
C SER A 83 -2.06 2.07 5.05
N ILE A 84 -2.42 3.34 5.08
CA ILE A 84 -3.70 3.81 4.56
C ILE A 84 -3.73 3.68 3.04
N LEU A 85 -2.69 4.14 2.36
CA LEU A 85 -2.59 4.10 0.89
C LEU A 85 -2.53 2.67 0.35
N ASP A 86 -1.78 1.77 1.02
CA ASP A 86 -1.81 0.33 0.71
C ASP A 86 -3.23 -0.25 0.89
N GLY A 87 -3.92 0.15 1.95
CA GLY A 87 -5.31 -0.22 2.20
C GLY A 87 -6.29 0.25 1.12
N MET A 88 -5.95 1.30 0.37
CA MET A 88 -6.70 1.75 -0.82
C MET A 88 -6.33 0.95 -2.07
N GLY A 89 -5.32 0.08 -2.00
CA GLY A 89 -4.84 -0.74 -3.13
C GLY A 89 -3.86 -0.01 -4.03
N LEU A 90 -3.17 1.01 -3.52
CA LEU A 90 -2.18 1.77 -4.25
C LEU A 90 -0.78 1.16 -4.08
N ALA A 91 -0.15 0.75 -5.17
CA ALA A 91 1.27 0.42 -5.22
C ALA A 91 2.10 1.72 -5.20
N MET A 92 3.08 1.80 -4.31
CA MET A 92 3.82 3.04 -4.05
C MET A 92 5.21 3.01 -4.69
N TRP A 93 5.57 4.11 -5.35
CA TRP A 93 6.82 4.30 -6.06
C TRP A 93 7.59 5.47 -5.48
N GLY A 94 8.81 5.21 -5.02
CA GLY A 94 9.73 6.24 -4.56
C GLY A 94 10.45 6.86 -5.76
N LEU A 95 10.36 8.18 -5.91
CA LEU A 95 11.06 8.96 -6.94
C LEU A 95 11.34 10.35 -6.42
N GLU A 96 12.50 10.89 -6.73
CA GLU A 96 12.84 12.30 -6.53
C GLU A 96 12.85 13.03 -7.89
N GLY A 97 12.17 14.17 -7.97
CA GLY A 97 12.09 15.02 -9.17
C GLY A 97 10.78 14.92 -9.93
N ASP A 98 10.81 15.08 -11.26
CA ASP A 98 9.60 15.11 -12.10
C ASP A 98 9.01 13.70 -12.27
N PRO A 99 7.78 13.45 -11.81
CA PRO A 99 7.13 12.15 -11.98
C PRO A 99 6.89 11.76 -13.45
N GLY A 100 6.84 12.72 -14.37
CA GLY A 100 6.65 12.47 -15.80
C GLY A 100 7.65 11.48 -16.39
N HIS A 101 8.89 11.49 -15.89
CA HIS A 101 9.99 10.68 -16.41
C HIS A 101 9.82 9.17 -16.17
N VAL A 102 9.00 8.76 -15.19
CA VAL A 102 8.85 7.34 -14.81
C VAL A 102 7.48 6.75 -15.14
N LEU A 103 6.54 7.57 -15.60
CA LEU A 103 5.17 7.11 -15.87
C LEU A 103 5.13 5.91 -16.83
N GLU A 104 5.91 5.98 -17.89
CA GLU A 104 5.97 4.91 -18.89
C GLU A 104 6.67 3.65 -18.32
N GLN A 105 7.71 3.84 -17.54
CA GLN A 105 8.38 2.74 -16.86
C GLN A 105 7.43 2.02 -15.89
N ILE A 106 6.65 2.78 -15.11
CA ILE A 106 5.63 2.22 -14.22
C ILE A 106 4.59 1.45 -15.02
N ARG A 107 4.11 1.99 -16.16
CA ARG A 107 3.16 1.32 -17.03
C ARG A 107 3.69 -0.03 -17.53
N LEU A 108 4.91 -0.03 -18.05
CA LEU A 108 5.55 -1.25 -18.56
C LEU A 108 5.76 -2.29 -17.44
N GLN A 109 6.22 -1.85 -16.28
CA GLN A 109 6.41 -2.74 -15.13
C GLN A 109 5.09 -3.27 -14.57
N ALA A 110 4.02 -2.47 -14.59
CA ALA A 110 2.69 -2.90 -14.16
C ALA A 110 2.07 -3.93 -15.14
N GLN A 111 2.40 -3.84 -16.42
CA GLN A 111 1.97 -4.79 -17.44
C GLN A 111 2.86 -6.05 -17.50
N ALA A 112 4.13 -5.94 -17.14
CA ALA A 112 4.98 -7.09 -16.97
C ALA A 112 4.35 -7.98 -15.88
N ARG A 113 4.08 -9.25 -16.21
CA ARG A 113 3.63 -10.20 -15.18
C ARG A 113 4.60 -10.11 -14.00
N PRO A 114 4.10 -9.90 -12.76
CA PRO A 114 4.97 -9.95 -11.59
C PRO A 114 5.77 -11.25 -11.71
N THR A 115 7.08 -11.17 -11.58
CA THR A 115 7.94 -12.35 -11.43
C THR A 115 7.34 -13.09 -10.24
N ALA A 116 6.75 -14.26 -10.50
CA ALA A 116 5.74 -14.86 -9.65
C ALA A 116 6.24 -15.08 -8.21
N MET A 117 6.09 -14.05 -7.36
CA MET A 117 5.94 -14.34 -5.94
C MET A 117 4.55 -14.96 -5.80
N THR A 118 4.50 -16.26 -6.04
CA THR A 118 3.27 -17.02 -5.84
C THR A 118 2.99 -17.09 -4.34
N ALA A 119 1.73 -17.23 -3.97
CA ALA A 119 1.35 -17.51 -2.59
C ALA A 119 2.21 -18.64 -1.98
N GLN A 120 2.62 -19.61 -2.79
CA GLN A 120 3.48 -20.73 -2.39
C GLN A 120 4.91 -20.32 -2.03
N THR A 121 5.51 -19.34 -2.71
CA THR A 121 6.86 -18.84 -2.38
C THR A 121 6.89 -17.96 -1.14
N LEU A 122 5.76 -17.36 -0.78
CA LEU A 122 5.62 -16.52 0.41
C LEU A 122 5.33 -17.31 1.68
N LEU A 123 4.64 -18.45 1.55
CA LEU A 123 4.27 -19.29 2.68
C LEU A 123 5.46 -20.12 3.15
N GLN A 124 5.86 -19.88 4.38
CA GLN A 124 6.85 -20.69 5.09
C GLN A 124 6.13 -21.56 6.14
N THR A 125 6.45 -22.84 6.17
CA THR A 125 5.96 -23.74 7.21
C THR A 125 6.68 -23.46 8.53
N THR A 126 5.98 -23.49 9.65
CA THR A 126 6.56 -23.28 10.99
C THR A 126 6.99 -24.58 11.68
N GLY A 127 6.88 -25.72 10.99
CA GLY A 127 7.11 -27.06 11.56
C GLY A 127 5.87 -27.67 12.24
N THR A 128 4.84 -26.89 12.49
CA THR A 128 3.56 -27.37 13.01
C THR A 128 2.56 -27.47 11.85
N PRO A 129 1.87 -28.60 11.65
CA PRO A 129 0.85 -28.73 10.59
C PRO A 129 -0.22 -27.65 10.72
N GLY A 130 -0.63 -27.09 9.58
CA GLY A 130 -1.63 -26.01 9.53
C GLY A 130 -1.12 -24.63 9.98
N CYS A 131 0.14 -24.52 10.41
CA CYS A 131 0.73 -23.25 10.84
C CYS A 131 1.74 -22.75 9.81
N TYR A 132 1.53 -21.52 9.35
CA TYR A 132 2.35 -20.89 8.30
C TYR A 132 2.81 -19.50 8.72
N ARG A 133 3.87 -19.04 8.08
CA ARG A 133 4.42 -17.69 8.23
C ARG A 133 4.59 -17.01 6.88
N VAL A 134 4.29 -15.71 6.84
CA VAL A 134 4.53 -14.82 5.69
C VAL A 134 5.32 -13.61 6.16
N ASN A 135 6.42 -13.30 5.46
CA ASN A 135 7.13 -12.05 5.66
C ASN A 135 6.63 -11.02 4.62
N LEU A 136 5.50 -10.38 4.95
CA LEU A 136 4.89 -9.36 4.08
C LEU A 136 5.79 -8.14 3.91
N GLN A 137 6.50 -7.72 4.97
CA GLN A 137 7.44 -6.61 4.96
C GLN A 137 8.54 -6.84 3.90
N ALA A 138 9.20 -8.00 3.93
CA ALA A 138 10.24 -8.32 2.97
C ALA A 138 9.70 -8.45 1.55
N ALA A 139 8.51 -9.03 1.39
CA ALA A 139 7.87 -9.18 0.08
C ALA A 139 7.54 -7.82 -0.58
N LEU A 140 6.99 -6.89 0.19
CA LEU A 140 6.69 -5.54 -0.30
C LEU A 140 7.95 -4.69 -0.51
N ALA A 141 9.04 -4.98 0.20
CA ALA A 141 10.32 -4.31 -0.02
C ALA A 141 11.03 -4.80 -1.30
N GLN A 142 10.82 -6.07 -1.69
CA GLN A 142 11.41 -6.64 -2.92
C GLN A 142 10.69 -6.16 -4.18
N ASP A 143 9.38 -5.98 -4.12
CA ASP A 143 8.59 -5.53 -5.27
C ASP A 143 7.53 -4.51 -4.82
N ASN A 144 7.85 -3.23 -5.04
CA ASN A 144 6.97 -2.10 -4.73
C ASN A 144 5.71 -2.01 -5.60
N ARG A 145 5.60 -2.86 -6.64
CA ARG A 145 4.40 -2.98 -7.48
C ARG A 145 3.29 -3.77 -6.80
N LEU A 146 3.63 -4.52 -5.76
CA LEU A 146 2.72 -5.39 -5.05
C LEU A 146 2.08 -4.64 -3.88
N THR A 147 0.83 -4.98 -3.61
CA THR A 147 0.11 -4.53 -2.41
C THR A 147 -0.09 -5.71 -1.46
N SER A 148 -0.32 -5.40 -0.19
CA SER A 148 -0.63 -6.43 0.81
C SER A 148 -1.83 -7.29 0.41
N LYS A 149 -2.84 -6.70 -0.25
CA LYS A 149 -4.00 -7.44 -0.76
C LYS A 149 -3.64 -8.42 -1.85
N GLN A 150 -2.86 -7.99 -2.85
CA GLN A 150 -2.45 -8.86 -3.96
C GLN A 150 -1.65 -10.07 -3.47
N LEU A 151 -0.85 -9.90 -2.42
CA LEU A 151 -0.05 -10.97 -1.84
C LEU A 151 -0.85 -11.90 -0.93
N LEU A 152 -1.73 -11.36 -0.10
CA LEU A 152 -2.38 -12.12 0.96
C LEU A 152 -3.73 -12.72 0.56
N HIS A 153 -4.50 -12.10 -0.34
CA HIS A 153 -5.79 -12.66 -0.76
C HIS A 153 -5.68 -14.09 -1.31
N PRO A 154 -4.73 -14.41 -2.22
CA PRO A 154 -4.59 -15.79 -2.69
C PRO A 154 -4.28 -16.77 -1.55
N ILE A 155 -3.51 -16.36 -0.55
CA ILE A 155 -3.18 -17.19 0.62
C ILE A 155 -4.43 -17.42 1.47
N LEU A 156 -5.16 -16.36 1.79
CA LEU A 156 -6.35 -16.42 2.63
C LEU A 156 -7.50 -17.23 1.99
N ASP A 157 -7.61 -17.17 0.65
CA ASP A 157 -8.70 -17.78 -0.10
C ASP A 157 -8.42 -19.25 -0.49
N GLN A 158 -7.16 -19.58 -0.80
CA GLN A 158 -6.82 -20.84 -1.42
C GLN A 158 -6.07 -21.81 -0.50
N HIS A 159 -5.41 -21.31 0.57
CA HIS A 159 -4.64 -22.17 1.46
C HIS A 159 -5.42 -22.49 2.75
N PRO A 160 -5.62 -23.77 3.08
CA PRO A 160 -6.12 -24.15 4.39
C PRO A 160 -5.04 -23.89 5.44
N PHE A 161 -5.36 -23.09 6.45
CA PHE A 161 -4.49 -22.86 7.59
C PHE A 161 -5.31 -22.83 8.89
N GLU A 162 -4.70 -23.26 9.98
CA GLU A 162 -5.21 -23.06 11.34
C GLU A 162 -4.65 -21.75 11.94
N ARG A 163 -3.39 -21.47 11.63
CA ARG A 163 -2.68 -20.27 12.07
C ARG A 163 -1.77 -19.73 10.97
N LEU A 164 -1.90 -18.44 10.67
CA LEU A 164 -1.06 -17.70 9.74
C LEU A 164 -0.42 -16.51 10.47
N GLU A 165 0.92 -16.49 10.57
CA GLU A 165 1.69 -15.40 11.14
C GLU A 165 2.17 -14.49 10.00
N ILE A 166 1.77 -13.23 10.01
CA ILE A 166 2.12 -12.25 8.98
C ILE A 166 3.03 -11.20 9.62
N ARG A 167 4.32 -11.22 9.28
CA ARG A 167 5.25 -10.18 9.69
C ARG A 167 5.09 -8.96 8.79
N CYS A 168 4.85 -7.79 9.36
CA CYS A 168 4.62 -6.53 8.66
C CYS A 168 5.13 -5.33 9.46
N ASP A 169 5.40 -4.21 8.79
CA ASP A 169 5.76 -2.93 9.44
C ASP A 169 4.55 -2.35 10.17
N HIS A 170 3.37 -2.60 9.64
CA HIS A 170 2.09 -2.16 10.18
C HIS A 170 1.01 -3.15 9.73
N VAL A 171 -0.03 -3.27 10.54
CA VAL A 171 -1.19 -4.09 10.19
C VAL A 171 -1.96 -3.42 9.06
N PRO A 172 -2.15 -4.09 7.90
CA PRO A 172 -2.94 -3.54 6.80
C PRO A 172 -4.37 -3.20 7.24
N LYS A 173 -4.83 -1.98 6.97
CA LYS A 173 -6.14 -1.49 7.42
C LYS A 173 -7.33 -2.29 6.91
N TRP A 174 -7.18 -2.96 5.77
CA TRP A 174 -8.22 -3.81 5.23
C TRP A 174 -8.48 -5.06 6.06
N PHE A 175 -7.55 -5.49 6.95
CA PHE A 175 -7.77 -6.62 7.86
C PHE A 175 -8.99 -6.38 8.75
N GLU A 176 -9.10 -5.18 9.35
CA GLU A 176 -10.20 -4.82 10.23
C GLU A 176 -11.57 -4.93 9.55
N ARG A 177 -11.63 -4.66 8.24
CA ARG A 177 -12.86 -4.69 7.45
C ARG A 177 -13.17 -6.06 6.86
N GLU A 178 -12.16 -6.76 6.35
CA GLU A 178 -12.37 -7.99 5.57
C GLU A 178 -12.28 -9.27 6.41
N PHE A 179 -11.54 -9.28 7.51
CA PHE A 179 -11.39 -10.50 8.32
C PHE A 179 -12.69 -10.95 9.00
N PRO A 180 -13.53 -10.04 9.55
CA PRO A 180 -14.83 -10.46 10.09
C PRO A 180 -15.72 -11.12 9.03
N THR A 181 -15.75 -10.59 7.80
CA THR A 181 -16.57 -11.17 6.70
C THR A 181 -16.04 -12.53 6.22
N ARG A 182 -14.76 -12.81 6.46
CA ARG A 182 -14.09 -14.08 6.13
C ARG A 182 -14.06 -15.07 7.30
N GLN A 183 -14.70 -14.73 8.43
CA GLN A 183 -14.65 -15.51 9.67
C GLN A 183 -13.21 -15.77 10.17
N LEU A 184 -12.37 -14.76 10.05
CA LEU A 184 -10.99 -14.77 10.50
C LEU A 184 -10.84 -13.94 11.78
N ASN A 185 -10.13 -14.49 12.77
CA ASN A 185 -9.73 -13.79 13.98
C ASN A 185 -8.34 -13.21 13.79
N LEU A 186 -8.12 -12.00 14.30
CA LEU A 186 -6.87 -11.28 14.26
C LEU A 186 -6.37 -10.98 15.66
N ARG A 187 -5.13 -11.38 15.95
CA ARG A 187 -4.34 -10.92 17.09
C ARG A 187 -3.08 -10.23 16.57
N VAL A 188 -2.67 -9.16 17.20
CA VAL A 188 -1.47 -8.40 16.80
C VAL A 188 -0.49 -8.36 17.95
N ASP A 189 0.69 -8.88 17.72
CA ASP A 189 1.83 -8.77 18.65
C ASP A 189 2.78 -7.70 18.07
N ARG A 190 3.07 -6.65 18.86
CA ARG A 190 3.93 -5.52 18.46
C ARG A 190 5.31 -5.69 19.09
N HIS A 191 6.34 -5.44 18.29
CA HIS A 191 7.72 -5.47 18.74
C HIS A 191 8.27 -4.07 19.01
N ALA A 192 9.33 -4.01 19.82
CA ALA A 192 9.98 -2.75 20.20
C ALA A 192 10.65 -2.03 19.03
N ASP A 193 10.99 -2.74 17.95
CA ASP A 193 11.54 -2.21 16.70
C ASP A 193 10.49 -1.57 15.77
N GLY A 194 9.23 -1.48 16.21
CA GLY A 194 8.12 -0.96 15.44
C GLY A 194 7.48 -1.96 14.47
N SER A 195 8.07 -3.13 14.28
CA SER A 195 7.46 -4.21 13.49
C SER A 195 6.32 -4.87 14.24
N CYS A 196 5.44 -5.54 13.53
CA CYS A 196 4.36 -6.31 14.13
C CYS A 196 4.19 -7.69 13.47
N ILE A 197 3.65 -8.62 14.25
CA ILE A 197 3.20 -9.92 13.75
C ILE A 197 1.68 -9.97 13.90
N ALA A 198 0.99 -9.99 12.77
CA ALA A 198 -0.44 -10.25 12.73
C ALA A 198 -0.66 -11.76 12.71
N ILE A 199 -1.30 -12.28 13.74
CA ILE A 199 -1.63 -13.69 13.89
C ILE A 199 -3.09 -13.86 13.48
N VAL A 200 -3.31 -14.60 12.41
CA VAL A 200 -4.62 -14.86 11.82
C VAL A 200 -4.99 -16.32 12.06
N SER A 201 -6.20 -16.56 12.53
CA SER A 201 -6.76 -17.90 12.71
C SER A 201 -8.19 -17.96 12.19
N ARG A 202 -8.65 -19.15 11.77
CA ARG A 202 -10.07 -19.33 11.43
C ARG A 202 -10.89 -19.40 12.70
N SER A 203 -12.05 -18.77 12.72
CA SER A 203 -13.02 -18.96 13.81
C SER A 203 -13.44 -20.44 13.78
N LYS A 204 -13.35 -21.12 14.92
CA LYS A 204 -13.96 -22.43 15.05
C LYS A 204 -15.48 -22.27 14.94
N PRO A 205 -16.17 -23.16 14.20
CA PRO A 205 -17.62 -23.14 14.14
C PRO A 205 -18.26 -23.32 15.53
#